data_643aece9acca3faa53a771d49f683afa
#
_entry.id   643aece9acca3faa53a771d49f683afa
#
_cell.length_a   1.000
_cell.length_b   1.000
_cell.length_c   1.000
_cell.angle_alpha   90.00
_cell.angle_beta   90.00
_cell.angle_gamma   90.00
#
_symmetry.space_group_name_H-M   'P 1'
#
loop_
_entity.id
_entity.type
_entity.pdbx_description
1 polymer ?
#
loop_
_entity_poly.entity_id
_entity_poly.type
_entity_poly.pdbx_seq_one_letter_code
_entity_poly.pdbx_strand_id
1 'polypeptide(L)' 'MAYFSWKDTGLTSDCASLAAMASRFEEAAELMRRMASEGFQLERHSDGQHITHPDPAVFEAYGFINEESPVRQLTLLP' A
#
# COMPACT_ATOMS: atom_id res chain seq x y z
N MET A 1 -1.43 -4.18 15.59
CA MET A 1 -0.31 -4.20 14.79
C MET A 1 -0.51 -3.43 13.53
N ALA A 2 0.41 -2.68 13.15
CA ALA A 2 0.25 -1.83 11.97
C ALA A 2 0.22 -2.64 10.68
N TYR A 3 -0.64 -2.29 9.80
CA TYR A 3 -0.73 -2.97 8.53
C TYR A 3 -1.31 -2.03 7.48
N PHE A 4 -1.17 -2.44 6.24
CA PHE A 4 -1.66 -1.67 5.12
C PHE A 4 -2.39 -2.64 4.20
N SER A 5 -3.54 -2.26 3.71
CA SER A 5 -4.32 -3.11 2.83
C SER A 5 -4.65 -2.34 1.56
N TRP A 6 -4.33 -2.92 0.43
CA TRP A 6 -4.58 -2.26 -0.83
C TRP A 6 -6.05 -2.01 -1.09
N LYS A 7 -6.91 -2.90 -0.63
CA LYS A 7 -8.31 -2.73 -0.92
C LYS A 7 -8.89 -1.50 -0.24
N ASP A 8 -8.23 -0.98 0.78
CA ASP A 8 -8.74 0.17 1.50
C ASP A 8 -8.19 1.48 0.96
N THR A 9 -7.41 1.46 -0.09
CA THR A 9 -6.78 2.67 -0.56
C THR A 9 -7.60 3.41 -1.61
N GLY A 10 -8.53 2.74 -2.26
CA GLY A 10 -9.23 3.35 -3.37
C GLY A 10 -8.28 3.70 -4.49
N LEU A 11 -7.32 2.83 -4.74
CA LEU A 11 -6.22 3.10 -5.65
C LEU A 11 -6.64 3.71 -6.97
N THR A 12 -7.70 3.25 -7.56
CA THR A 12 -8.09 3.76 -8.85
C THR A 12 -9.41 4.49 -8.81
N SER A 13 -9.90 4.83 -7.64
CA SER A 13 -11.24 5.38 -7.51
C SER A 13 -11.38 6.75 -8.15
N ASP A 14 -10.29 7.48 -8.30
CA ASP A 14 -10.34 8.79 -8.89
C ASP A 14 -9.79 8.84 -10.30
N CYS A 15 -9.58 7.69 -10.93
CA CYS A 15 -9.02 7.68 -12.27
C CYS A 15 -10.11 7.98 -13.29
N ALA A 16 -9.80 8.84 -14.23
CA ALA A 16 -10.78 9.26 -15.22
C ALA A 16 -10.73 8.44 -16.49
N SER A 17 -9.79 7.57 -16.67
CA SER A 17 -9.67 6.79 -17.89
C SER A 17 -8.97 5.49 -17.63
N LEU A 18 -9.08 4.57 -18.57
CA LEU A 18 -8.37 3.32 -18.45
C LEU A 18 -6.88 3.52 -18.48
N ALA A 19 -6.41 4.48 -19.26
CA ALA A 19 -4.98 4.74 -19.30
C ALA A 19 -4.48 5.25 -17.95
N ALA A 20 -5.28 6.08 -17.30
CA ALA A 20 -4.91 6.56 -15.97
C ALA A 20 -4.90 5.43 -14.98
N MET A 21 -5.84 4.50 -15.09
CA MET A 21 -5.85 3.35 -14.19
C MET A 21 -4.61 2.50 -14.40
N ALA A 22 -4.22 2.29 -15.65
CA ALA A 22 -3.04 1.50 -15.95
C ALA A 22 -1.80 2.13 -15.33
N SER A 23 -1.68 3.45 -15.45
CA SER A 23 -0.54 4.13 -14.86
C SER A 23 -0.53 3.99 -13.33
N ARG A 24 -1.71 4.06 -12.74
CA ARG A 24 -1.78 3.93 -11.29
C ARG A 24 -1.38 2.53 -10.84
N PHE A 25 -1.78 1.51 -11.61
CA PHE A 25 -1.38 0.15 -11.27
C PHE A 25 0.12 -0.04 -11.47
N GLU A 26 0.68 0.62 -12.47
CA GLU A 26 2.12 0.50 -12.67
C GLU A 26 2.90 1.14 -11.53
N GLU A 27 2.43 2.29 -11.07
CA GLU A 27 3.08 2.94 -9.95
C GLU A 27 2.98 2.08 -8.70
N ALA A 28 1.82 1.46 -8.50
CA ALA A 28 1.63 0.61 -7.35
C ALA A 28 2.53 -0.61 -7.41
N ALA A 29 2.68 -1.18 -8.61
CA ALA A 29 3.53 -2.35 -8.75
C ALA A 29 4.98 -2.01 -8.44
N GLU A 30 5.41 -0.83 -8.87
CA GLU A 30 6.77 -0.44 -8.58
C GLU A 30 6.96 -0.23 -7.10
N LEU A 31 6.00 0.38 -6.43
CA LEU A 31 6.08 0.58 -5.00
C LEU A 31 6.13 -0.77 -4.29
N MET A 32 5.31 -1.72 -4.73
CA MET A 32 5.30 -3.02 -4.09
C MET A 32 6.61 -3.75 -4.24
N ARG A 33 7.26 -3.61 -5.40
CA ARG A 33 8.56 -4.24 -5.58
C ARG A 33 9.59 -3.63 -4.64
N ARG A 34 9.53 -2.32 -4.46
CA ARG A 34 10.45 -1.68 -3.57
C ARG A 34 10.19 -2.10 -2.13
N MET A 35 8.92 -2.19 -1.75
CA MET A 35 8.57 -2.61 -0.41
C MET A 35 9.04 -4.04 -0.16
N ALA A 36 8.87 -4.91 -1.15
CA ALA A 36 9.31 -6.29 -0.99
C ALA A 36 10.81 -6.35 -0.79
N SER A 37 11.55 -5.51 -1.50
CA SER A 37 13.00 -5.54 -1.36
C SER A 37 13.45 -5.01 0.00
N GLU A 38 12.58 -4.30 0.70
CA GLU A 38 12.93 -3.79 2.00
C GLU A 38 12.35 -4.61 3.14
N GLY A 39 11.81 -5.77 2.84
CA GLY A 39 11.38 -6.67 3.88
C GLY A 39 9.92 -6.68 4.24
N PHE A 40 9.10 -5.95 3.51
CA PHE A 40 7.66 -5.99 3.78
C PHE A 40 7.13 -7.38 3.43
N GLN A 41 6.12 -7.79 4.15
CA GLN A 41 5.56 -9.11 3.98
C GLN A 41 4.08 -9.05 3.76
N LEU A 42 3.55 -10.09 3.11
CA LEU A 42 2.13 -10.13 2.83
C LEU A 42 1.54 -11.22 3.68
N GLU A 43 0.55 -10.88 4.48
CA GLU A 43 -0.12 -11.82 5.35
C GLU A 43 -1.58 -11.92 5.00
N ARG A 44 -2.14 -13.13 5.06
CA ARG A 44 -3.52 -13.31 4.74
C ARG A 44 -4.35 -13.31 6.00
N HIS A 45 -5.37 -12.54 6.06
CA HIS A 45 -6.24 -12.41 7.20
C HIS A 45 -7.69 -12.57 6.75
N SER A 46 -8.59 -12.70 7.69
CA SER A 46 -9.98 -12.93 7.36
C SER A 46 -10.59 -11.74 6.61
N ASP A 47 -10.09 -10.54 6.84
CA ASP A 47 -10.63 -9.37 6.14
C ASP A 47 -9.80 -9.01 4.92
N GLY A 48 -8.91 -9.86 4.49
CA GLY A 48 -8.13 -9.60 3.28
C GLY A 48 -6.65 -9.78 3.52
N GLN A 49 -5.84 -9.21 2.65
CA GLN A 49 -4.40 -9.33 2.77
C GLN A 49 -3.83 -8.09 3.39
N HIS A 50 -2.94 -8.29 4.34
CA HIS A 50 -2.30 -7.17 5.04
C HIS A 50 -0.82 -7.15 4.69
N ILE A 51 -0.30 -5.97 4.46
CA ILE A 51 1.12 -5.80 4.20
C ILE A 51 1.72 -5.23 5.46
N THR A 52 2.73 -5.89 5.97
CA THR A 52 3.31 -5.51 7.26
C THR A 52 4.82 -5.47 7.18
N HIS A 53 5.45 -4.89 8.17
CA HIS A 53 6.90 -4.90 8.27
C HIS A 53 7.24 -5.07 9.74
N PRO A 54 8.24 -5.89 10.05
CA PRO A 54 8.60 -6.11 11.45
C PRO A 54 9.19 -4.89 12.14
N ASP A 55 9.70 -3.93 11.37
CA ASP A 55 10.28 -2.75 11.95
C ASP A 55 9.32 -1.58 11.78
N PRO A 56 8.73 -1.07 12.85
CA PRO A 56 7.79 0.03 12.73
C PRO A 56 8.36 1.28 12.07
N ALA A 57 9.65 1.51 12.24
CA ALA A 57 10.25 2.70 11.64
C ALA A 57 10.24 2.60 10.12
N VAL A 58 10.49 1.41 9.60
CA VAL A 58 10.46 1.22 8.16
C VAL A 58 9.04 1.38 7.66
N PHE A 59 8.08 0.83 8.38
CA PHE A 59 6.68 0.91 7.99
C PHE A 59 6.28 2.38 7.91
N GLU A 60 6.62 3.17 8.90
CA GLU A 60 6.25 4.54 8.90
C GLU A 60 6.96 5.37 7.88
N ALA A 61 8.13 5.01 7.48
CA ALA A 61 8.88 5.75 6.48
C ALA A 61 8.14 5.80 5.15
N TYR A 62 7.21 4.88 4.93
CA TYR A 62 6.44 4.88 3.70
C TYR A 62 5.17 5.73 3.84
N GLY A 63 4.95 6.35 4.96
CA GLY A 63 3.79 7.20 5.15
C GLY A 63 2.52 6.49 5.56
N PHE A 64 2.61 5.19 5.85
CA PHE A 64 1.45 4.47 6.30
C PHE A 64 1.25 4.84 7.76
N ILE A 65 0.06 5.24 8.12
CA ILE A 65 -0.17 5.66 9.39
C ILE A 65 -0.49 4.75 10.46
N ASN A 66 -1.40 4.03 10.49
CA ASN A 66 -1.65 3.16 11.60
C ASN A 66 -2.58 2.09 11.22
N GLU A 67 -2.78 1.20 12.12
CA GLU A 67 -3.53 0.07 11.83
C GLU A 67 -4.97 0.28 11.76
N GLU A 68 -5.50 1.29 12.32
CA GLU A 68 -6.87 1.41 12.21
C GLU A 68 -7.22 2.17 11.03
N SER A 69 -6.43 2.91 10.52
CA SER A 69 -6.77 3.73 9.45
C SER A 69 -5.71 3.51 8.48
N PRO A 70 -5.83 2.52 7.80
CA PRO A 70 -4.81 2.14 6.92
C PRO A 70 -4.61 3.30 6.06
N VAL A 71 -3.73 3.56 5.73
CA VAL A 71 -3.42 4.54 4.94
C VAL A 71 -4.08 5.02 3.95
N ARG A 72 -4.48 5.76 3.89
CA ARG A 72 -5.07 6.25 2.94
C ARG A 72 -4.22 6.67 1.94
N GLN A 73 -3.32 6.59 1.78
CA GLN A 73 -2.55 7.09 0.85
C GLN A 73 -1.49 6.52 0.40
N LEU A 74 -1.63 6.11 -0.34
CA LEU A 74 -0.70 5.56 -0.99
C LEU A 74 -0.20 6.61 -1.76
N THR A 75 -0.33 7.59 -1.47
CA THR A 75 0.07 8.67 -2.13
C THR A 75 1.30 8.48 -2.62
N LEU A 76 1.71 7.80 -2.26
CA LEU A 76 2.87 7.48 -2.67
C LEU A 76 3.33 8.18 -3.71
N LEU A 77 2.90 8.62 -4.18
CA LEU A 77 3.33 9.07 -5.24
C LEU A 77 3.86 10.22 -5.17
N PRO A 78 4.38 10.66 -4.84
CA PRO A 78 4.97 11.86 -4.79
C PRO A 78 5.55 12.15 -5.90
#